data_41ecb5c1b474478fc99b896689e7a561
#
_entry.id   41ecb5c1b474478fc99b896689e7a561
#
_cell.length_a   1.000
_cell.length_b   1.000
_cell.length_c   1.000
_cell.angle_alpha   90.00
_cell.angle_beta   90.00
_cell.angle_gamma   90.00
#
_symmetry.space_group_name_H-M   'P 1'
#
loop_
_entity.id
_entity.type
_entity.pdbx_description
1 polymer ?
#
loop_
_entity_poly.entity_id
_entity_poly.type
_entity_poly.pdbx_seq_one_letter_code
_entity_poly.pdbx_strand_id
1 'polypeptide(L)'
;MKLDNNDRKIVEMLQKDATHAYDAIAERLGITESEVEERIRRLSDTRTKILIVDDELDTLLPLKRALEMEDFNVIEAQDGVEALEKVRDEIPDLVLLDLMLPKINGFEVCQRLKHDEATSSIPIIMLTAKGETSDKIEGIEIGADDYVTKPFNLDELKARIKAVLRRTAP
;
A
#
# COMPACT_ATOMS: atom_id res chain seq x y z
N MET A 1 -6.31 -2.88 -6.66
CA MET A 1 -6.07 -4.32 -6.41
C MET A 1 -6.24 -5.08 -7.71
N LYS A 2 -5.22 -5.84 -8.09
CA LYS A 2 -5.27 -6.68 -9.29
C LYS A 2 -5.99 -8.00 -8.97
N LEU A 3 -7.09 -8.25 -9.66
CA LEU A 3 -7.88 -9.46 -9.48
C LEU A 3 -7.29 -10.62 -10.30
N ASP A 4 -7.00 -11.73 -9.64
CA ASP A 4 -6.65 -12.97 -10.34
C ASP A 4 -7.90 -13.70 -10.89
N ASN A 5 -7.69 -14.84 -11.54
CA ASN A 5 -8.78 -15.59 -12.14
C ASN A 5 -9.81 -16.12 -11.11
N ASN A 6 -9.35 -16.55 -9.94
CA ASN A 6 -10.24 -17.02 -8.87
C ASN A 6 -11.01 -15.86 -8.23
N ASP A 7 -10.37 -14.72 -8.01
CA ASP A 7 -11.05 -13.52 -7.53
C ASP A 7 -12.20 -13.10 -8.45
N ARG A 8 -11.98 -13.08 -9.76
CA ARG A 8 -13.02 -12.76 -10.75
C ARG A 8 -14.18 -13.74 -10.72
N LYS A 9 -13.88 -15.04 -10.61
CA LYS A 9 -14.91 -16.08 -10.53
C LYS A 9 -15.71 -15.97 -9.23
N ILE A 10 -15.06 -15.69 -8.09
CA ILE A 10 -15.74 -15.45 -6.82
C ILE A 10 -16.71 -14.28 -6.94
N VAL A 11 -16.25 -13.13 -7.47
CA VAL A 11 -17.11 -11.97 -7.69
C VAL A 11 -18.29 -12.31 -8.59
N GLU A 12 -18.07 -13.00 -9.70
CA GLU A 12 -19.14 -13.42 -10.62
C GLU A 12 -20.17 -14.34 -9.95
N MET A 13 -19.69 -15.29 -9.14
CA MET A 13 -20.59 -16.21 -8.42
C MET A 13 -21.44 -15.47 -7.40
N LEU A 14 -20.83 -14.57 -6.61
CA LEU A 14 -21.53 -13.78 -5.61
C LEU A 14 -22.48 -12.75 -6.21
N GLN A 15 -22.18 -12.22 -7.41
CA GLN A 15 -23.08 -11.33 -8.14
C GLN A 15 -24.34 -12.08 -8.64
N LYS A 16 -24.21 -13.36 -9.00
CA LYS A 16 -25.34 -14.19 -9.43
C LYS A 16 -26.20 -14.62 -8.24
N ASP A 17 -25.57 -14.98 -7.15
CA ASP A 17 -26.22 -15.38 -5.90
C ASP A 17 -25.32 -15.07 -4.71
N ALA A 18 -25.66 -14.02 -3.96
CA ALA A 18 -24.90 -13.58 -2.79
C ALA A 18 -24.96 -14.58 -1.61
N THR A 19 -25.80 -15.59 -1.70
CA THR A 19 -25.95 -16.61 -0.66
C THR A 19 -25.12 -17.88 -0.89
N HIS A 20 -24.25 -17.87 -1.92
CA HIS A 20 -23.34 -19.00 -2.16
C HIS A 20 -22.53 -19.33 -0.90
N ALA A 21 -22.64 -20.58 -0.45
CA ALA A 21 -21.82 -21.06 0.66
C ALA A 21 -20.34 -21.18 0.25
N TYR A 22 -19.43 -20.94 1.16
CA TYR A 22 -17.99 -20.94 0.88
C TYR A 22 -17.47 -22.30 0.45
N ASP A 23 -18.02 -23.39 0.98
CA ASP A 23 -17.71 -24.75 0.57
C ASP A 23 -18.02 -25.01 -0.91
N ALA A 24 -19.18 -24.56 -1.39
CA ALA A 24 -19.58 -24.69 -2.79
C ALA A 24 -18.69 -23.88 -3.74
N ILE A 25 -18.25 -22.69 -3.32
CA ILE A 25 -17.29 -21.88 -4.07
C ILE A 25 -15.93 -22.58 -4.10
N ALA A 26 -15.47 -23.07 -2.96
CA ALA A 26 -14.21 -23.77 -2.79
C ALA A 26 -14.11 -25.00 -3.69
N GLU A 27 -15.13 -25.86 -3.67
CA GLU A 27 -15.23 -27.05 -4.51
C GLU A 27 -15.17 -26.69 -6.00
N ARG A 28 -15.94 -25.70 -6.42
CA ARG A 28 -16.02 -25.28 -7.83
C ARG A 28 -14.71 -24.69 -8.37
N LEU A 29 -13.94 -24.03 -7.50
CA LEU A 29 -12.67 -23.40 -7.88
C LEU A 29 -11.44 -24.28 -7.61
N GLY A 30 -11.59 -25.39 -6.88
CA GLY A 30 -10.50 -26.28 -6.50
C GLY A 30 -9.54 -25.64 -5.48
N ILE A 31 -10.07 -24.84 -4.55
CA ILE A 31 -9.34 -24.17 -3.47
C ILE A 31 -9.98 -24.50 -2.12
N THR A 32 -9.38 -24.10 -1.01
CA THR A 32 -9.94 -24.34 0.33
C THR A 32 -11.00 -23.30 0.69
N GLU A 33 -11.89 -23.64 1.62
CA GLU A 33 -12.86 -22.68 2.18
C GLU A 33 -12.17 -21.49 2.85
N SER A 34 -11.07 -21.74 3.59
CA SER A 34 -10.26 -20.67 4.18
C SER A 34 -9.71 -19.70 3.15
N GLU A 35 -9.29 -20.21 1.99
CA GLU A 35 -8.83 -19.36 0.89
C GLU A 35 -9.96 -18.56 0.27
N VAL A 36 -11.16 -19.13 0.15
CA VAL A 36 -12.36 -18.40 -0.30
C VAL A 36 -12.69 -17.28 0.68
N GLU A 37 -12.72 -17.56 1.97
CA GLU A 37 -13.01 -16.58 3.02
C GLU A 37 -12.01 -15.42 3.01
N GLU A 38 -10.71 -15.72 2.92
CA GLU A 38 -9.66 -14.71 2.86
C GLU A 38 -9.80 -13.83 1.62
N ARG A 39 -10.07 -14.42 0.46
CA ARG A 39 -10.28 -13.70 -0.79
C ARG A 39 -11.50 -12.79 -0.72
N ILE A 40 -12.63 -13.26 -0.19
CA ILE A 40 -13.84 -12.47 -0.02
C ILE A 40 -13.57 -11.30 0.94
N ARG A 41 -12.90 -11.55 2.06
CA ARG A 41 -12.52 -10.50 3.03
C ARG A 41 -11.66 -9.42 2.36
N ARG A 42 -10.67 -9.82 1.58
CA ARG A 42 -9.80 -8.90 0.82
C ARG A 42 -10.59 -8.10 -0.23
N LEU A 43 -11.48 -8.74 -0.96
CA LEU A 43 -12.30 -8.12 -2.00
C LEU A 43 -13.35 -7.16 -1.45
N SER A 44 -13.84 -7.41 -0.24
CA SER A 44 -14.84 -6.57 0.44
C SER A 44 -14.23 -5.48 1.32
N ASP A 45 -12.91 -5.45 1.49
CA ASP A 45 -12.24 -4.41 2.27
C ASP A 45 -12.19 -3.10 1.49
N THR A 46 -13.03 -2.16 1.89
CA THR A 46 -13.16 -0.83 1.29
C THR A 46 -12.37 0.25 2.02
N ARG A 47 -11.61 -0.13 3.07
CA ARG A 47 -10.78 0.82 3.80
C ARG A 47 -9.67 1.39 2.92
N THR A 48 -9.27 2.62 3.19
CA THR A 48 -8.12 3.25 2.53
C THR A 48 -6.86 2.41 2.76
N LYS A 49 -6.21 2.02 1.68
CA LYS A 49 -5.04 1.13 1.71
C LYS A 49 -3.75 1.93 1.69
N ILE A 50 -2.90 1.69 2.68
CA ILE A 50 -1.57 2.32 2.79
C ILE A 50 -0.49 1.25 2.70
N LEU A 51 0.46 1.43 1.80
CA LEU A 51 1.67 0.64 1.74
C LEU A 51 2.77 1.33 2.55
N ILE A 52 3.36 0.63 3.51
CA ILE A 52 4.56 1.06 4.23
C ILE A 52 5.76 0.28 3.67
N VAL A 53 6.78 1.01 3.23
CA VAL A 53 8.02 0.43 2.73
C VAL A 53 9.17 0.85 3.64
N ASP A 54 9.65 -0.08 4.44
CA ASP A 54 10.76 0.10 5.36
C ASP A 54 11.40 -1.26 5.65
N ASP A 55 12.72 -1.36 5.66
CA ASP A 55 13.45 -2.59 5.98
C ASP A 55 13.67 -2.78 7.50
N GLU A 56 13.43 -1.76 8.29
CA GLU A 56 13.54 -1.79 9.75
C GLU A 56 12.19 -2.14 10.40
N LEU A 57 12.07 -3.36 10.90
CA LEU A 57 10.86 -3.84 11.58
C LEU A 57 10.50 -3.01 12.81
N ASP A 58 11.49 -2.47 13.52
CA ASP A 58 11.28 -1.61 14.69
C ASP A 58 10.58 -0.30 14.35
N THR A 59 10.70 0.18 13.12
CA THR A 59 9.96 1.34 12.61
C THR A 59 8.62 0.90 12.00
N LEU A 60 8.63 -0.15 11.21
CA LEU A 60 7.48 -0.60 10.43
C LEU A 60 6.32 -1.09 11.31
N LEU A 61 6.59 -1.94 12.31
CA LEU A 61 5.54 -2.57 13.11
C LEU A 61 4.74 -1.60 13.98
N PRO A 62 5.37 -0.66 14.71
CA PRO A 62 4.62 0.35 15.47
C PRO A 62 3.79 1.27 14.57
N LEU A 63 4.34 1.66 13.42
CA LEU A 63 3.66 2.51 12.45
C LEU A 63 2.44 1.78 11.85
N LYS A 64 2.61 0.53 11.46
CA LYS A 64 1.51 -0.31 10.97
C LYS A 64 0.36 -0.37 11.98
N ARG A 65 0.66 -0.71 13.23
CA ARG A 65 -0.35 -0.77 14.31
C ARG A 65 -1.06 0.57 14.51
N ALA A 66 -0.32 1.67 14.51
CA ALA A 66 -0.89 3.00 14.68
C ALA A 66 -1.86 3.37 13.55
N LEU A 67 -1.54 3.02 12.31
CA LEU A 67 -2.41 3.26 11.17
C LEU A 67 -3.61 2.31 11.11
N GLU A 68 -3.43 1.06 11.49
CA GLU A 68 -4.54 0.10 11.61
C GLU A 68 -5.57 0.55 12.67
N MET A 69 -5.13 1.16 13.75
CA MET A 69 -6.01 1.75 14.77
C MET A 69 -6.82 2.96 14.25
N GLU A 70 -6.36 3.61 13.19
CA GLU A 70 -7.08 4.68 12.47
C GLU A 70 -7.95 4.13 11.32
N ASP A 71 -8.22 2.84 11.31
CA ASP A 71 -9.03 2.12 10.33
C ASP A 71 -8.47 2.11 8.89
N PHE A 72 -7.15 2.25 8.73
CA PHE A 72 -6.50 2.01 7.46
C PHE A 72 -6.24 0.51 7.23
N ASN A 73 -6.31 0.10 5.97
CA ASN A 73 -5.82 -1.21 5.54
C ASN A 73 -4.32 -1.08 5.21
N VAL A 74 -3.46 -1.64 6.06
CA VAL A 74 -2.01 -1.48 5.93
C VAL A 74 -1.37 -2.73 5.33
N ILE A 75 -0.63 -2.54 4.26
CA ILE A 75 0.24 -3.53 3.65
C ILE A 75 1.70 -3.08 3.79
N GLU A 76 2.63 -4.01 3.72
CA GLU A 76 4.03 -3.75 3.99
C GLU A 76 4.95 -4.34 2.92
N ALA A 77 6.10 -3.68 2.73
CA ALA A 77 7.21 -4.15 1.92
C ALA A 77 8.53 -3.80 2.63
N GLN A 78 9.54 -4.64 2.51
CA GLN A 78 10.82 -4.48 3.20
C GLN A 78 11.97 -4.12 2.27
N ASP A 79 11.75 -4.07 0.98
CA ASP A 79 12.73 -3.64 -0.01
C ASP A 79 12.05 -3.00 -1.23
N GLY A 80 12.86 -2.35 -2.08
CA GLY A 80 12.33 -1.62 -3.22
C GLY A 80 11.73 -2.51 -4.31
N VAL A 81 12.18 -3.74 -4.47
CA VAL A 81 11.59 -4.70 -5.43
C VAL A 81 10.20 -5.13 -4.96
N GLU A 82 10.10 -5.55 -3.71
CA GLU A 82 8.82 -5.90 -3.09
C GLU A 82 7.83 -4.73 -3.13
N ALA A 83 8.31 -3.50 -2.88
CA ALA A 83 7.48 -2.30 -2.96
C ALA A 83 6.86 -2.12 -4.34
N LEU A 84 7.63 -2.25 -5.42
CA LEU A 84 7.14 -2.14 -6.79
C LEU A 84 6.11 -3.23 -7.14
N GLU A 85 6.34 -4.46 -6.69
CA GLU A 85 5.41 -5.57 -6.87
C GLU A 85 4.09 -5.31 -6.11
N LYS A 86 4.17 -4.93 -4.84
CA LYS A 86 3.02 -4.62 -4.00
C LYS A 86 2.17 -3.47 -4.55
N VAL A 87 2.79 -2.41 -5.05
CA VAL A 87 2.06 -1.30 -5.66
C VAL A 87 1.28 -1.75 -6.90
N ARG A 88 1.87 -2.58 -7.75
CA ARG A 88 1.20 -3.10 -8.95
C ARG A 88 0.05 -4.04 -8.64
N ASP A 89 0.24 -4.91 -7.65
CA ASP A 89 -0.74 -5.95 -7.32
C ASP A 89 -1.87 -5.43 -6.42
N GLU A 90 -1.55 -4.57 -5.46
CA GLU A 90 -2.48 -4.08 -4.44
C GLU A 90 -3.08 -2.71 -4.75
N ILE A 91 -2.43 -1.91 -5.58
CA ILE A 91 -2.84 -0.54 -5.96
C ILE A 91 -3.24 0.27 -4.71
N PRO A 92 -2.29 0.59 -3.81
CA PRO A 92 -2.58 1.33 -2.59
C PRO A 92 -3.03 2.77 -2.89
N ASP A 93 -3.74 3.36 -1.94
CA ASP A 93 -4.17 4.75 -2.00
C ASP A 93 -3.06 5.73 -1.62
N LEU A 94 -2.04 5.26 -0.90
CA LEU A 94 -0.87 6.02 -0.49
C LEU A 94 0.30 5.10 -0.19
N VAL A 95 1.51 5.55 -0.47
CA VAL A 95 2.76 4.86 -0.16
C VAL A 95 3.59 5.71 0.82
N LEU A 96 3.97 5.12 1.95
CA LEU A 96 5.00 5.64 2.86
C LEU A 96 6.30 4.93 2.50
N LEU A 97 7.28 5.65 2.02
CA LEU A 97 8.48 5.10 1.38
C LEU A 97 9.74 5.57 2.07
N ASP A 98 10.46 4.65 2.72
CA ASP A 98 11.78 4.93 3.26
C ASP A 98 12.77 5.17 2.10
N LEU A 99 13.61 6.17 2.28
CA LEU A 99 14.65 6.52 1.32
C LEU A 99 15.73 5.44 1.24
N MET A 100 16.17 4.94 2.38
CA MET A 100 17.28 3.99 2.50
C MET A 100 16.77 2.55 2.50
N LEU A 101 16.58 1.98 1.31
CA LEU A 101 16.10 0.62 1.12
C LEU A 101 17.18 -0.28 0.50
N PRO A 102 17.21 -1.59 0.84
CA PRO A 102 18.01 -2.56 0.11
C PRO A 102 17.48 -2.79 -1.31
N LYS A 103 18.33 -3.35 -2.19
CA LYS A 103 18.08 -3.67 -3.60
C LYS A 103 17.86 -2.42 -4.46
N ILE A 104 16.71 -1.77 -4.35
CA ILE A 104 16.38 -0.52 -5.04
C ILE A 104 16.07 0.53 -3.99
N ASN A 105 16.78 1.67 -4.02
CA ASN A 105 16.56 2.74 -3.04
C ASN A 105 15.21 3.45 -3.24
N GLY A 106 14.79 4.21 -2.21
CA GLY A 106 13.49 4.87 -2.22
C GLY A 106 13.32 5.91 -3.33
N PHE A 107 14.36 6.62 -3.74
CA PHE A 107 14.29 7.57 -4.86
C PHE A 107 13.97 6.85 -6.17
N GLU A 108 14.65 5.75 -6.45
CA GLU A 108 14.42 4.97 -7.66
C GLU A 108 13.02 4.35 -7.68
N VAL A 109 12.54 3.84 -6.53
CA VAL A 109 11.16 3.36 -6.41
C VAL A 109 10.17 4.48 -6.73
N CYS A 110 10.32 5.64 -6.11
CA CYS A 110 9.47 6.81 -6.35
C CYS A 110 9.49 7.22 -7.83
N GLN A 111 10.67 7.32 -8.42
CA GLN A 111 10.84 7.66 -9.83
C GLN A 111 10.12 6.67 -10.75
N ARG A 112 10.29 5.39 -10.54
CA ARG A 112 9.62 4.34 -11.34
C ARG A 112 8.10 4.41 -11.21
N LEU A 113 7.58 4.60 -10.00
CA LEU A 113 6.14 4.73 -9.76
C LEU A 113 5.56 5.98 -10.42
N LYS A 114 6.27 7.10 -10.40
CA LYS A 114 5.79 8.37 -11.00
C LYS A 114 5.90 8.41 -12.52
N HIS A 115 6.76 7.59 -13.12
CA HIS A 115 6.89 7.47 -14.59
C HIS A 115 5.95 6.43 -15.21
N ASP A 116 5.39 5.54 -14.42
CA ASP A 116 4.43 4.54 -14.89
C ASP A 116 3.00 5.11 -14.81
N GLU A 117 2.31 5.21 -15.93
CA GLU A 117 0.95 5.74 -16.01
C GLU A 117 -0.04 5.02 -15.09
N ALA A 118 0.18 3.72 -14.85
CA ALA A 118 -0.68 2.92 -13.98
C ALA A 118 -0.55 3.28 -12.50
N THR A 119 0.56 3.90 -12.08
CA THR A 119 0.89 4.18 -10.68
C THR A 119 1.20 5.66 -10.40
N SER A 120 1.34 6.48 -11.43
CA SER A 120 1.75 7.89 -11.29
C SER A 120 0.83 8.75 -10.43
N SER A 121 -0.44 8.39 -10.35
CA SER A 121 -1.44 9.10 -9.53
C SER A 121 -1.40 8.73 -8.04
N ILE A 122 -0.71 7.64 -7.67
CA ILE A 122 -0.62 7.21 -6.27
C ILE A 122 0.29 8.17 -5.51
N PRO A 123 -0.20 8.84 -4.44
CA PRO A 123 0.61 9.75 -3.65
C PRO A 123 1.68 9.01 -2.86
N ILE A 124 2.86 9.64 -2.75
CA ILE A 124 4.03 9.11 -2.06
C ILE A 124 4.51 10.11 -1.02
N ILE A 125 4.61 9.66 0.22
CA ILE A 125 5.29 10.38 1.30
C ILE A 125 6.64 9.70 1.54
N MET A 126 7.72 10.46 1.36
CA MET A 126 9.08 9.97 1.62
C MET A 126 9.39 10.07 3.11
N LEU A 127 9.95 9.01 3.67
CA LEU A 127 10.51 9.00 5.03
C LEU A 127 12.02 9.14 4.93
N THR A 128 12.57 10.23 5.49
CA THR A 128 13.99 10.59 5.35
C THR A 128 14.69 10.65 6.69
N ALA A 129 16.02 10.44 6.73
CA ALA A 129 16.80 10.68 7.91
C ALA A 129 17.02 12.18 8.15
N LYS A 130 17.24 12.57 9.43
CA LYS A 130 17.52 13.94 9.81
C LYS A 130 18.80 14.43 9.14
N GLY A 131 18.74 15.59 8.48
CA GLY A 131 19.89 16.21 7.84
C GLY A 131 20.04 15.97 6.33
N GLU A 132 19.21 15.14 5.73
CA GLU A 132 19.21 14.83 4.29
C GLU A 132 18.44 15.89 3.47
N THR A 133 18.86 17.16 3.54
CA THR A 133 18.16 18.26 2.84
C THR A 133 18.29 18.16 1.32
N SER A 134 19.46 17.74 0.81
CA SER A 134 19.66 17.50 -0.62
C SER A 134 18.76 16.41 -1.16
N ASP A 135 18.55 15.36 -0.38
CA ASP A 135 17.67 14.25 -0.73
C ASP A 135 16.21 14.69 -0.79
N LYS A 136 15.79 15.61 0.10
CA LYS A 136 14.44 16.21 0.04
C LYS A 136 14.21 16.98 -1.25
N ILE A 137 15.18 17.77 -1.71
CA ILE A 137 15.09 18.52 -2.97
C ILE A 137 14.99 17.58 -4.15
N GLU A 138 15.86 16.56 -4.22
CA GLU A 138 15.84 15.58 -5.29
C GLU A 138 14.50 14.81 -5.34
N GLY A 139 13.96 14.43 -4.19
CA GLY A 139 12.67 13.74 -4.12
C GLY A 139 11.49 14.62 -4.52
N ILE A 140 11.47 15.91 -4.21
CA ILE A 140 10.46 16.85 -4.71
C ILE A 140 10.52 16.92 -6.24
N GLU A 141 11.72 16.95 -6.82
CA GLU A 141 11.91 16.95 -8.28
C GLU A 141 11.38 15.68 -8.96
N ILE A 142 11.46 14.53 -8.28
CA ILE A 142 10.92 13.25 -8.80
C ILE A 142 9.44 13.03 -8.52
N GLY A 143 8.76 13.97 -7.87
CA GLY A 143 7.32 14.01 -7.72
C GLY A 143 6.74 13.40 -6.45
N ALA A 144 7.53 13.27 -5.36
CA ALA A 144 6.98 12.93 -4.05
C ALA A 144 6.00 14.01 -3.57
N ASP A 145 4.93 13.59 -2.91
CA ASP A 145 3.85 14.48 -2.48
C ASP A 145 4.14 15.16 -1.13
N ASP A 146 4.95 14.54 -0.29
CA ASP A 146 5.40 15.11 0.97
C ASP A 146 6.65 14.38 1.49
N TYR A 147 7.27 14.94 2.52
CA TYR A 147 8.44 14.44 3.22
C TYR A 147 8.23 14.46 4.71
N VAL A 148 8.66 13.40 5.38
CA VAL A 148 8.68 13.33 6.85
C VAL A 148 10.06 12.86 7.30
N THR A 149 10.68 13.63 8.19
CA THR A 149 12.01 13.32 8.72
C THR A 149 11.91 12.33 9.88
N LYS A 150 12.73 11.29 9.86
CA LYS A 150 12.92 10.38 11.00
C LYS A 150 13.85 10.98 12.05
N PRO A 151 13.62 10.80 13.35
CA PRO A 151 12.42 10.23 13.94
C PRO A 151 11.22 11.16 13.78
N PHE A 152 10.05 10.60 13.48
CA PHE A 152 8.83 11.38 13.29
C PHE A 152 7.87 11.22 14.48
N ASN A 153 7.04 12.22 14.70
CA ASN A 153 5.88 12.14 15.58
C ASN A 153 4.73 11.45 14.83
N LEU A 154 4.14 10.41 15.45
CA LEU A 154 3.04 9.67 14.83
C LEU A 154 1.82 10.52 14.52
N ASP A 155 1.47 11.46 15.40
CA ASP A 155 0.32 12.34 15.18
C ASP A 155 0.56 13.30 14.02
N GLU A 156 1.78 13.82 13.88
CA GLU A 156 2.19 14.62 12.72
C GLU A 156 2.11 13.82 11.43
N LEU A 157 2.66 12.59 11.43
CA LEU A 157 2.61 11.71 10.25
C LEU A 157 1.16 11.39 9.86
N LYS A 158 0.30 11.04 10.81
CA LYS A 158 -1.13 10.82 10.56
C LYS A 158 -1.81 12.04 9.94
N ALA A 159 -1.51 13.24 10.45
CA ALA A 159 -2.06 14.49 9.91
C ALA A 159 -1.61 14.73 8.47
N ARG A 160 -0.35 14.47 8.15
CA ARG A 160 0.20 14.58 6.79
C ARG A 160 -0.42 13.56 5.83
N ILE A 161 -0.57 12.32 6.27
CA ILE A 161 -1.26 11.27 5.49
C ILE A 161 -2.67 11.71 5.13
N LYS A 162 -3.46 12.17 6.10
CA LYS A 162 -4.83 12.66 5.88
C LYS A 162 -4.86 13.87 4.95
N ALA A 163 -3.91 14.79 5.07
CA ALA A 163 -3.79 15.95 4.20
C ALA A 163 -3.48 15.57 2.75
N VAL A 164 -2.55 14.64 2.54
CA VAL A 164 -2.18 14.15 1.20
C VAL A 164 -3.36 13.40 0.57
N LEU A 165 -4.02 12.50 1.29
CA LEU A 165 -5.19 11.76 0.80
C LEU A 165 -6.34 12.69 0.38
N ARG A 166 -6.58 13.78 1.12
CA ARG A 166 -7.61 14.77 0.74
C ARG A 166 -7.29 15.52 -0.55
N ARG A 167 -6.01 15.83 -0.80
CA ARG A 167 -5.58 16.52 -2.03
C ARG A 167 -5.65 15.63 -3.26
N THR A 168 -5.50 14.34 -3.08
CA THR A 168 -5.46 13.35 -4.17
C THR A 168 -6.78 12.59 -4.35
N ALA A 169 -7.76 12.84 -3.49
CA ALA A 169 -9.11 12.29 -3.67
C ALA A 169 -9.75 12.81 -4.96
N PRO A 170 -10.47 11.94 -5.73
CA PRO A 170 -11.19 12.35 -6.94
C PRO A 170 -12.36 13.31 -6.66
#